data_774dd9bb9bdf54e77a2b37a09c933e09
#
_entry.id   774dd9bb9bdf54e77a2b37a09c933e09
#
_cell.length_a   1.000
_cell.length_b   1.000
_cell.length_c   1.000
_cell.angle_alpha   90.00
_cell.angle_beta   90.00
_cell.angle_gamma   90.00
#
_symmetry.space_group_name_H-M   'P 1'
#
loop_
_entity.id
_entity.type
_entity.pdbx_description
1 polymer ?
#
loop_
_entity_poly.entity_id
_entity_poly.type
_entity_poly.pdbx_seq_one_letter_code
_entity_poly.pdbx_strand_id
1 'polypeptide(L)'
;IPAFDALRADDWDPALYEAWLHGRTGFPMVDACMRRLRATGWLNFRMRAMLCSFAAYDCWLDWRRFAPTYGGLMADYVPGIHYPQVQMQSGTTGINRVRIYNPVKQGKEQDPDGTFIRRWVPELSHLDTTAYVHAPWKMSPIEQQAAGCVIGKDYPERVVDHNDAYHHAQDAIHELRQRPEIQAQADTVLERHGSRA
;
A
#
# COMPACT_ATOMS: atom_id res chain seq x y z
N ILE A 1 4.54 19.55 -1.42
CA ILE A 1 5.15 20.46 -0.39
C ILE A 1 6.43 19.79 0.11
N PRO A 2 7.63 20.44 0.07
CA PRO A 2 8.92 19.84 0.38
C PRO A 2 9.01 19.17 1.76
N ALA A 3 8.35 19.74 2.78
CA ALA A 3 8.36 19.16 4.12
C ALA A 3 7.67 17.79 4.18
N PHE A 4 6.62 17.55 3.38
CA PHE A 4 6.00 16.24 3.27
C PHE A 4 6.88 15.24 2.48
N ASP A 5 7.67 15.74 1.54
CA ASP A 5 8.65 14.91 0.83
C ASP A 5 9.80 14.48 1.75
N ALA A 6 10.21 15.35 2.68
CA ALA A 6 11.25 15.06 3.64
C ALA A 6 10.81 14.12 4.77
N LEU A 7 9.51 13.96 5.00
CA LEU A 7 8.94 13.23 6.15
C LEU A 7 9.44 11.76 6.25
N ARG A 8 9.79 11.14 5.13
CA ARG A 8 10.23 9.72 5.04
C ARG A 8 11.63 9.57 4.44
N ALA A 9 12.36 10.68 4.28
CA ALA A 9 13.62 10.67 3.51
C ALA A 9 14.69 9.76 4.13
N ASP A 10 14.74 9.71 5.45
CA ASP A 10 15.76 8.99 6.21
C ASP A 10 15.30 7.59 6.69
N ASP A 11 14.02 7.25 6.50
CA ASP A 11 13.38 6.03 7.04
C ASP A 11 13.28 4.90 6.01
N TRP A 12 14.24 4.79 5.11
CA TRP A 12 14.19 3.75 4.08
C TRP A 12 14.56 2.37 4.61
N ASP A 13 13.61 1.43 4.55
CA ASP A 13 13.84 0.01 4.83
C ASP A 13 13.86 -0.81 3.52
N PRO A 14 15.03 -1.34 3.11
CA PRO A 14 15.17 -2.16 1.92
C PRO A 14 14.37 -3.47 2.00
N ALA A 15 14.22 -4.06 3.19
CA ALA A 15 13.51 -5.33 3.34
C ALA A 15 12.01 -5.15 3.14
N LEU A 16 11.43 -4.08 3.68
CA LEU A 16 10.03 -3.72 3.43
C LEU A 16 9.78 -3.39 1.95
N TYR A 17 10.70 -2.65 1.33
CA TYR A 17 10.60 -2.35 -0.11
C TYR A 17 10.62 -3.63 -0.97
N GLU A 18 11.57 -4.54 -0.72
CA GLU A 18 11.68 -5.80 -1.46
C GLU A 18 10.45 -6.71 -1.22
N ALA A 19 9.96 -6.77 0.01
CA ALA A 19 8.74 -7.52 0.32
C ALA A 19 7.54 -6.97 -0.45
N TRP A 20 7.36 -5.65 -0.47
CA TRP A 20 6.31 -4.99 -1.24
C TRP A 20 6.48 -5.21 -2.75
N LEU A 21 7.67 -4.94 -3.28
CA LEU A 21 7.96 -5.05 -4.71
C LEU A 21 7.76 -6.47 -5.25
N HIS A 22 7.98 -7.47 -4.43
CA HIS A 22 7.85 -8.88 -4.81
C HIS A 22 6.52 -9.53 -4.39
N GLY A 23 5.59 -8.77 -3.78
CA GLY A 23 4.31 -9.31 -3.32
C GLY A 23 4.49 -10.41 -2.27
N ARG A 24 5.29 -10.11 -1.24
CA ARG A 24 5.61 -10.97 -0.10
C ARG A 24 5.46 -10.24 1.22
N THR A 25 4.40 -9.43 1.31
CA THR A 25 4.15 -8.59 2.49
C THR A 25 3.40 -9.31 3.61
N GLY A 26 2.85 -10.48 3.34
CA GLY A 26 1.95 -11.18 4.25
C GLY A 26 0.53 -10.60 4.27
N PHE A 27 0.23 -9.63 3.38
CA PHE A 27 -1.12 -9.11 3.15
C PHE A 27 -1.64 -9.61 1.80
N PRO A 28 -2.54 -10.61 1.76
CA PRO A 28 -2.89 -11.33 0.53
C PRO A 28 -3.35 -10.44 -0.61
N MET A 29 -4.15 -9.41 -0.35
CA MET A 29 -4.62 -8.52 -1.42
C MET A 29 -3.51 -7.64 -1.98
N VAL A 30 -2.57 -7.18 -1.15
CA VAL A 30 -1.38 -6.43 -1.58
C VAL A 30 -0.50 -7.32 -2.44
N ASP A 31 -0.23 -8.54 -1.97
CA ASP A 31 0.63 -9.51 -2.64
C ASP A 31 0.05 -9.94 -3.99
N ALA A 32 -1.26 -10.25 -4.03
CA ALA A 32 -1.96 -10.60 -5.25
C ALA A 32 -1.91 -9.47 -6.29
N CYS A 33 -2.15 -8.24 -5.86
CA CYS A 33 -2.09 -7.07 -6.73
C CYS A 33 -0.69 -6.82 -7.30
N MET A 34 0.34 -6.91 -6.47
CA MET A 34 1.71 -6.70 -6.91
C MET A 34 2.18 -7.82 -7.85
N ARG A 35 1.89 -9.08 -7.53
CA ARG A 35 2.23 -10.22 -8.37
C ARG A 35 1.55 -10.13 -9.74
N ARG A 36 0.27 -9.76 -9.77
CA ARG A 36 -0.46 -9.50 -11.02
C ARG A 36 0.19 -8.37 -11.83
N LEU A 37 0.47 -7.23 -11.18
CA LEU A 37 1.07 -6.08 -11.86
C LEU A 37 2.40 -6.47 -12.52
N ARG A 38 3.26 -7.18 -11.80
CA ARG A 38 4.54 -7.67 -12.31
C ARG A 38 4.40 -8.65 -13.47
N ALA A 39 3.39 -9.51 -13.42
CA ALA A 39 3.18 -10.53 -14.46
C ALA A 39 2.52 -9.99 -15.71
N THR A 40 1.66 -8.96 -15.59
CA THR A 40 0.79 -8.52 -16.70
C THR A 40 1.01 -7.07 -17.11
N GLY A 41 1.72 -6.28 -16.32
CA GLY A 41 1.84 -4.84 -16.53
C GLY A 41 0.55 -4.06 -16.28
N TRP A 42 -0.51 -4.72 -15.76
CA TRP A 42 -1.80 -4.06 -15.62
C TRP A 42 -2.51 -4.33 -14.29
N LEU A 43 -3.04 -3.27 -13.72
CA LEU A 43 -3.87 -3.28 -12.52
C LEU A 43 -4.86 -2.12 -12.58
N ASN A 44 -6.09 -2.29 -12.03
CA ASN A 44 -7.05 -1.20 -11.99
C ASN A 44 -6.57 -0.07 -11.03
N PHE A 45 -7.12 1.13 -11.23
CA PHE A 45 -6.70 2.33 -10.51
C PHE A 45 -6.79 2.18 -8.98
N ARG A 46 -7.88 1.64 -8.47
CA ARG A 46 -8.09 1.48 -7.01
C ARG A 46 -7.00 0.62 -6.38
N MET A 47 -6.62 -0.47 -7.04
CA MET A 47 -5.58 -1.36 -6.52
C MET A 47 -4.19 -0.73 -6.64
N ARG A 48 -3.94 0.05 -7.70
CA ARG A 48 -2.71 0.85 -7.79
C ARG A 48 -2.62 1.86 -6.63
N ALA A 49 -3.71 2.55 -6.31
CA ALA A 49 -3.78 3.48 -5.19
C ALA A 49 -3.52 2.77 -3.85
N MET A 50 -4.10 1.58 -3.64
CA MET A 50 -3.86 0.76 -2.46
C MET A 50 -2.38 0.34 -2.34
N LEU A 51 -1.76 -0.14 -3.42
CA LEU A 51 -0.34 -0.52 -3.42
C LEU A 51 0.56 0.66 -3.06
N CYS A 52 0.29 1.84 -3.63
CA CYS A 52 1.03 3.06 -3.31
C CYS A 52 0.81 3.49 -1.85
N SER A 53 -0.43 3.45 -1.37
CA SER A 53 -0.78 3.74 0.02
C SER A 53 -0.07 2.80 0.99
N PHE A 54 -0.05 1.49 0.70
CA PHE A 54 0.64 0.50 1.52
C PHE A 54 2.15 0.77 1.60
N ALA A 55 2.80 1.03 0.46
CA ALA A 55 4.22 1.39 0.46
C ALA A 55 4.50 2.66 1.28
N ALA A 56 3.67 3.70 1.10
CA ALA A 56 3.92 5.01 1.71
C ALA A 56 3.54 5.09 3.19
N TYR A 57 2.50 4.37 3.64
CA TYR A 57 1.98 4.50 5.00
C TYR A 57 2.25 3.26 5.85
N ASP A 58 2.00 2.06 5.33
CA ASP A 58 2.23 0.84 6.07
C ASP A 58 3.73 0.52 6.15
N CYS A 59 4.44 0.59 5.04
CA CYS A 59 5.89 0.37 4.99
C CYS A 59 6.71 1.66 5.23
N TRP A 60 6.08 2.83 5.35
CA TRP A 60 6.71 4.13 5.58
C TRP A 60 7.82 4.48 4.58
N LEU A 61 7.68 4.05 3.31
CA LEU A 61 8.68 4.23 2.26
C LEU A 61 8.57 5.61 1.58
N ASP A 62 9.71 6.21 1.27
CA ASP A 62 9.79 7.44 0.47
C ASP A 62 9.34 7.18 -0.97
N TRP A 63 8.26 7.86 -1.38
CA TRP A 63 7.67 7.71 -2.69
C TRP A 63 8.64 7.98 -3.85
N ARG A 64 9.59 8.89 -3.68
CA ARG A 64 10.59 9.24 -4.71
C ARG A 64 11.49 8.06 -5.06
N ARG A 65 11.70 7.16 -4.11
CA ARG A 65 12.55 5.97 -4.28
C ARG A 65 11.80 4.80 -4.90
N PHE A 66 10.52 4.59 -4.56
CA PHE A 66 9.76 3.47 -5.14
C PHE A 66 8.99 3.83 -6.43
N ALA A 67 8.61 5.10 -6.65
CA ALA A 67 7.78 5.51 -7.77
C ALA A 67 8.38 5.17 -9.16
N PRO A 68 9.68 5.34 -9.42
CA PRO A 68 10.25 4.99 -10.73
C PRO A 68 10.10 3.50 -11.05
N THR A 69 10.45 2.62 -10.13
CA THR A 69 10.31 1.16 -10.31
C THR A 69 8.84 0.77 -10.43
N TYR A 70 7.98 1.36 -9.58
CA TYR A 70 6.55 1.10 -9.62
C TYR A 70 5.91 1.50 -10.95
N GLY A 71 6.28 2.67 -11.50
CA GLY A 71 5.87 3.10 -12.84
C GLY A 71 6.37 2.18 -13.94
N GLY A 72 7.61 1.72 -13.82
CA GLY A 72 8.21 0.78 -14.78
C GLY A 72 7.52 -0.58 -14.89
N LEU A 73 6.70 -0.95 -13.90
CA LEU A 73 5.87 -2.17 -13.96
C LEU A 73 4.59 -2.00 -14.78
N MET A 74 4.20 -0.78 -15.16
CA MET A 74 2.92 -0.49 -15.80
C MET A 74 3.07 -0.36 -17.31
N ALA A 75 2.34 -1.18 -18.07
CA ALA A 75 2.32 -1.12 -19.53
C ALA A 75 1.69 0.17 -20.08
N ASP A 76 0.82 0.80 -19.30
CA ASP A 76 0.14 2.06 -19.60
C ASP A 76 0.75 3.26 -18.84
N TYR A 77 2.06 3.21 -18.56
CA TYR A 77 2.76 4.24 -17.82
C TYR A 77 2.79 5.58 -18.58
N VAL A 78 2.31 6.62 -17.90
CA VAL A 78 2.39 8.02 -18.34
C VAL A 78 2.94 8.85 -17.19
N PRO A 79 4.16 9.41 -17.30
CA PRO A 79 4.80 10.15 -16.19
C PRO A 79 3.93 11.26 -15.60
N GLY A 80 3.26 12.04 -16.45
CA GLY A 80 2.38 13.14 -16.03
C GLY A 80 1.12 12.71 -15.27
N ILE A 81 0.77 11.42 -15.30
CA ILE A 81 -0.31 10.84 -14.50
C ILE A 81 0.27 10.12 -13.29
N HIS A 82 1.33 9.32 -13.49
CA HIS A 82 1.88 8.46 -12.47
C HIS A 82 2.41 9.24 -11.25
N TYR A 83 3.32 10.20 -11.45
CA TYR A 83 3.93 10.91 -10.33
C TYR A 83 2.94 11.74 -9.51
N PRO A 84 2.01 12.52 -10.10
CA PRO A 84 0.97 13.20 -9.33
C PRO A 84 0.09 12.24 -8.53
N GLN A 85 -0.25 11.07 -9.08
CA GLN A 85 -1.02 10.05 -8.37
C GLN A 85 -0.23 9.46 -7.20
N VAL A 86 1.04 9.12 -7.40
CA VAL A 86 1.89 8.61 -6.32
C VAL A 86 2.03 9.65 -5.21
N GLN A 87 2.29 10.92 -5.53
CA GLN A 87 2.34 12.01 -4.55
C GLN A 87 1.03 12.14 -3.77
N MET A 88 -0.11 12.11 -4.47
CA MET A 88 -1.43 12.19 -3.82
C MET A 88 -1.67 11.02 -2.88
N GLN A 89 -1.38 9.78 -3.32
CA GLN A 89 -1.57 8.59 -2.51
C GLN A 89 -0.57 8.48 -1.36
N SER A 90 0.59 9.10 -1.47
CA SER A 90 1.60 9.19 -0.40
C SER A 90 1.37 10.36 0.56
N GLY A 91 0.36 11.21 0.30
CA GLY A 91 -0.01 12.35 1.15
C GLY A 91 0.95 13.52 1.12
N THR A 92 1.79 13.65 0.07
CA THR A 92 2.84 14.68 0.00
C THR A 92 2.41 15.97 -0.69
N THR A 93 1.21 16.00 -1.28
CA THR A 93 0.67 17.21 -1.94
C THR A 93 0.31 18.33 -0.94
N GLY A 94 0.03 17.98 0.31
CA GLY A 94 -0.35 18.90 1.37
C GLY A 94 -1.81 19.37 1.35
N ILE A 95 -2.48 19.30 0.22
CA ILE A 95 -3.86 19.79 0.02
C ILE A 95 -4.90 18.67 -0.02
N ASN A 96 -4.50 17.46 -0.37
CA ASN A 96 -5.41 16.32 -0.42
C ASN A 96 -5.63 15.70 0.96
N ARG A 97 -6.85 15.22 1.20
CA ARG A 97 -7.12 14.41 2.38
C ARG A 97 -6.30 13.11 2.32
N VAL A 98 -5.62 12.81 3.41
CA VAL A 98 -4.89 11.54 3.55
C VAL A 98 -5.87 10.38 3.54
N ARG A 99 -5.59 9.38 2.71
CA ARG A 99 -6.38 8.16 2.58
C ARG A 99 -5.45 6.96 2.74
N ILE A 100 -5.49 6.36 3.91
CA ILE A 100 -4.77 5.12 4.21
C ILE A 100 -5.73 3.98 3.94
N TYR A 101 -5.37 3.12 2.98
CA TYR A 101 -6.20 1.97 2.61
C TYR A 101 -5.93 0.81 3.57
N ASN A 102 -7.00 0.26 4.18
CA ASN A 102 -6.88 -0.98 4.93
C ASN A 102 -6.85 -2.17 3.94
N PRO A 103 -5.75 -2.91 3.81
CA PRO A 103 -5.60 -3.93 2.77
C PRO A 103 -6.56 -5.11 2.95
N VAL A 104 -6.90 -5.49 4.18
CA VAL A 104 -7.88 -6.56 4.45
C VAL A 104 -9.29 -6.13 4.05
N LYS A 105 -9.65 -4.87 4.38
CA LYS A 105 -10.95 -4.32 3.97
C LYS A 105 -11.06 -4.24 2.45
N GLN A 106 -9.99 -3.78 1.77
CA GLN A 106 -9.97 -3.75 0.31
C GLN A 106 -10.10 -5.15 -0.29
N GLY A 107 -9.45 -6.15 0.27
CA GLY A 107 -9.60 -7.54 -0.15
C GLY A 107 -11.06 -8.00 -0.06
N LYS A 108 -11.69 -7.82 1.09
CA LYS A 108 -13.10 -8.23 1.31
C LYS A 108 -14.10 -7.50 0.41
N GLU A 109 -13.85 -6.22 0.11
CA GLU A 109 -14.74 -5.41 -0.73
C GLU A 109 -14.58 -5.68 -2.23
N GLN A 110 -13.35 -5.93 -2.69
CA GLN A 110 -13.02 -6.03 -4.11
C GLN A 110 -12.86 -7.48 -4.62
N ASP A 111 -12.70 -8.42 -3.72
CA ASP A 111 -12.55 -9.85 -3.98
C ASP A 111 -13.26 -10.66 -2.89
N PRO A 112 -14.58 -10.47 -2.68
CA PRO A 112 -15.31 -11.06 -1.54
C PRO A 112 -15.15 -12.58 -1.44
N ASP A 113 -15.04 -13.26 -2.58
CA ASP A 113 -14.88 -14.72 -2.65
C ASP A 113 -13.42 -15.19 -2.57
N GLY A 114 -12.45 -14.26 -2.59
CA GLY A 114 -11.02 -14.58 -2.57
C GLY A 114 -10.51 -15.22 -3.87
N THR A 115 -11.28 -15.13 -4.96
CA THR A 115 -10.92 -15.73 -6.26
C THR A 115 -9.68 -15.08 -6.86
N PHE A 116 -9.58 -13.77 -6.79
CA PHE A 116 -8.42 -13.03 -7.27
C PHE A 116 -7.18 -13.34 -6.45
N ILE A 117 -7.31 -13.34 -5.12
CA ILE A 117 -6.20 -13.66 -4.20
C ILE A 117 -5.71 -15.08 -4.48
N ARG A 118 -6.58 -16.09 -4.51
CA ARG A 118 -6.18 -17.48 -4.77
C ARG A 118 -5.47 -17.68 -6.11
N ARG A 119 -5.86 -16.89 -7.13
CA ARG A 119 -5.22 -16.94 -8.44
C ARG A 119 -3.78 -16.41 -8.41
N TRP A 120 -3.51 -15.35 -7.67
CA TRP A 120 -2.22 -14.66 -7.69
C TRP A 120 -1.32 -14.97 -6.49
N VAL A 121 -1.89 -15.63 -5.48
CA VAL A 121 -1.20 -16.14 -4.29
C VAL A 121 -1.54 -17.64 -4.16
N PRO A 122 -0.91 -18.49 -4.98
CA PRO A 122 -1.23 -19.91 -5.04
C PRO A 122 -1.02 -20.63 -3.70
N GLU A 123 -0.17 -20.11 -2.83
CA GLU A 123 0.04 -20.59 -1.46
C GLU A 123 -1.26 -20.59 -0.63
N LEU A 124 -2.21 -19.72 -0.97
CA LEU A 124 -3.50 -19.57 -0.29
C LEU A 124 -4.66 -20.24 -1.06
N SER A 125 -4.38 -20.89 -2.19
CA SER A 125 -5.42 -21.45 -3.07
C SER A 125 -6.24 -22.56 -2.41
N HIS A 126 -5.66 -23.27 -1.45
CA HIS A 126 -6.29 -24.40 -0.76
C HIS A 126 -7.08 -24.00 0.50
N LEU A 127 -7.10 -22.71 0.85
CA LEU A 127 -7.85 -22.24 2.01
C LEU A 127 -9.34 -22.26 1.72
N ASP A 128 -10.10 -23.12 2.41
CA ASP A 128 -11.54 -23.26 2.22
C ASP A 128 -12.32 -22.01 2.67
N THR A 129 -11.87 -21.41 3.78
CA THR A 129 -12.55 -20.27 4.38
C THR A 129 -12.06 -18.95 3.81
N THR A 130 -12.95 -18.17 3.20
CA THR A 130 -12.67 -16.84 2.63
C THR A 130 -12.07 -15.89 3.67
N ALA A 131 -12.49 -16.01 4.94
CA ALA A 131 -11.92 -15.18 6.01
C ALA A 131 -10.42 -15.38 6.16
N TYR A 132 -9.92 -16.60 5.99
CA TYR A 132 -8.48 -16.91 6.05
C TYR A 132 -7.74 -16.52 4.77
N VAL A 133 -8.40 -16.57 3.61
CA VAL A 133 -7.82 -16.05 2.37
C VAL A 133 -7.47 -14.57 2.48
N HIS A 134 -8.30 -13.77 3.18
CA HIS A 134 -8.04 -12.35 3.38
C HIS A 134 -7.12 -12.04 4.57
N ALA A 135 -7.01 -12.95 5.54
CA ALA A 135 -6.25 -12.75 6.77
C ALA A 135 -5.70 -14.08 7.30
N PRO A 136 -4.74 -14.72 6.60
CA PRO A 136 -4.27 -16.08 6.93
C PRO A 136 -3.57 -16.17 8.28
N TRP A 137 -3.00 -15.09 8.78
CA TRP A 137 -2.43 -15.02 10.14
C TRP A 137 -3.42 -15.22 11.28
N LYS A 138 -4.72 -15.27 10.99
CA LYS A 138 -5.77 -15.57 11.98
C LYS A 138 -5.98 -17.06 12.19
N MET A 139 -5.41 -17.91 11.34
CA MET A 139 -5.44 -19.35 11.54
C MET A 139 -4.62 -19.76 12.76
N SER A 140 -5.18 -20.60 13.60
CA SER A 140 -4.43 -21.29 14.65
C SER A 140 -3.36 -22.20 14.02
N PRO A 141 -2.31 -22.60 14.77
CA PRO A 141 -1.30 -23.54 14.25
C PRO A 141 -1.88 -24.86 13.71
N ILE A 142 -2.97 -25.34 14.32
CA ILE A 142 -3.67 -26.57 13.89
C ILE A 142 -4.35 -26.35 12.54
N GLU A 143 -5.03 -25.21 12.37
CA GLU A 143 -5.70 -24.84 11.12
C GLU A 143 -4.68 -24.63 9.99
N GLN A 144 -3.53 -24.00 10.27
CA GLN A 144 -2.44 -23.84 9.30
C GLN A 144 -1.91 -25.19 8.79
N GLN A 145 -1.71 -26.16 9.70
CA GLN A 145 -1.27 -27.51 9.33
C GLN A 145 -2.35 -28.24 8.52
N ALA A 146 -3.62 -28.18 8.96
CA ALA A 146 -4.73 -28.81 8.25
C ALA A 146 -4.93 -28.20 6.85
N ALA A 147 -4.72 -26.92 6.69
CA ALA A 147 -4.82 -26.20 5.42
C ALA A 147 -3.58 -26.36 4.53
N GLY A 148 -2.50 -26.96 5.03
CA GLY A 148 -1.23 -27.07 4.30
C GLY A 148 -0.56 -25.74 3.99
N CYS A 149 -0.82 -24.71 4.81
CA CYS A 149 -0.26 -23.37 4.65
C CYS A 149 0.21 -22.83 6.01
N VAL A 150 1.49 -22.95 6.29
CA VAL A 150 2.12 -22.47 7.53
C VAL A 150 2.65 -21.07 7.30
N ILE A 151 2.14 -20.10 8.08
CA ILE A 151 2.58 -18.70 8.01
C ILE A 151 4.02 -18.58 8.53
N GLY A 152 4.84 -17.85 7.81
CA GLY A 152 6.28 -17.75 8.04
C GLY A 152 7.11 -18.81 7.29
N LYS A 153 6.46 -19.83 6.72
CA LYS A 153 7.12 -20.88 5.95
C LYS A 153 6.61 -20.97 4.52
N ASP A 154 5.32 -21.25 4.35
CA ASP A 154 4.69 -21.42 3.03
C ASP A 154 4.16 -20.11 2.47
N TYR A 155 3.67 -19.22 3.35
CA TYR A 155 3.29 -17.86 3.04
C TYR A 155 3.90 -16.90 4.08
N PRO A 156 4.40 -15.71 3.70
CA PRO A 156 5.11 -14.82 4.62
C PRO A 156 4.24 -14.34 5.78
N GLU A 157 4.90 -14.10 6.91
CA GLU A 157 4.32 -13.30 7.99
C GLU A 157 4.07 -11.87 7.52
N ARG A 158 3.18 -11.16 8.22
CA ARG A 158 2.97 -9.74 7.94
C ARG A 158 4.24 -8.96 8.25
N VAL A 159 4.72 -8.19 7.28
CA VAL A 159 5.93 -7.37 7.45
C VAL A 159 5.72 -6.19 8.40
N VAL A 160 4.47 -5.78 8.63
CA VAL A 160 4.07 -4.70 9.55
C VAL A 160 2.73 -5.05 10.22
N ASP A 161 2.43 -4.41 11.35
CA ASP A 161 1.06 -4.33 11.83
C ASP A 161 0.38 -3.10 11.23
N HIS A 162 -0.73 -3.32 10.51
CA HIS A 162 -1.45 -2.24 9.83
C HIS A 162 -2.01 -1.18 10.78
N ASN A 163 -2.47 -1.57 11.98
CA ASN A 163 -3.04 -0.60 12.91
C ASN A 163 -1.94 0.32 13.48
N ASP A 164 -0.81 -0.25 13.84
CA ASP A 164 0.33 0.52 14.37
C ASP A 164 0.87 1.45 13.28
N ALA A 165 1.05 0.95 12.05
CA ALA A 165 1.48 1.75 10.91
C ALA A 165 0.48 2.87 10.57
N TYR A 166 -0.82 2.58 10.63
CA TYR A 166 -1.89 3.56 10.42
C TYR A 166 -1.82 4.71 11.44
N HIS A 167 -1.69 4.40 12.71
CA HIS A 167 -1.58 5.42 13.76
C HIS A 167 -0.31 6.24 13.63
N HIS A 168 0.83 5.58 13.43
CA HIS A 168 2.10 6.25 13.18
C HIS A 168 2.00 7.24 12.01
N ALA A 169 1.44 6.81 10.88
CA ALA A 169 1.30 7.65 9.70
C ALA A 169 0.34 8.83 9.94
N GLN A 170 -0.76 8.61 10.65
CA GLN A 170 -1.69 9.69 10.99
C GLN A 170 -1.05 10.72 11.90
N ASP A 171 -0.37 10.30 12.96
CA ASP A 171 0.24 11.19 13.94
C ASP A 171 1.35 12.03 13.31
N ALA A 172 2.26 11.40 12.55
CA ALA A 172 3.35 12.10 11.87
C ALA A 172 2.86 13.15 10.86
N ILE A 173 1.83 12.81 10.07
CA ILE A 173 1.27 13.76 9.10
C ILE A 173 0.47 14.85 9.79
N HIS A 174 -0.27 14.52 10.85
CA HIS A 174 -1.02 15.49 11.64
C HIS A 174 -0.10 16.53 12.28
N GLU A 175 0.96 16.07 12.95
CA GLU A 175 1.97 16.93 13.55
C GLU A 175 2.59 17.89 12.51
N LEU A 176 2.98 17.35 11.34
CA LEU A 176 3.54 18.17 10.29
C LEU A 176 2.55 19.22 9.76
N ARG A 177 1.27 18.86 9.61
CA ARG A 177 0.21 19.77 9.15
C ARG A 177 -0.10 20.90 10.12
N GLN A 178 0.18 20.73 11.41
CA GLN A 178 -0.06 21.79 12.40
C GLN A 178 1.00 22.90 12.37
N ARG A 179 2.12 22.71 11.68
CA ARG A 179 3.17 23.73 11.58
C ARG A 179 2.69 24.92 10.74
N PRO A 180 2.77 26.16 11.26
CA PRO A 180 2.25 27.34 10.55
C PRO A 180 2.84 27.53 9.15
N GLU A 181 4.14 27.24 8.99
CA GLU A 181 4.83 27.34 7.70
C GLU A 181 4.30 26.35 6.66
N ILE A 182 3.80 25.18 7.12
CA ILE A 182 3.20 24.17 6.25
C ILE A 182 1.79 24.56 5.85
N GLN A 183 1.03 25.14 6.77
CA GLN A 183 -0.31 25.67 6.47
C GLN A 183 -0.23 26.79 5.41
N ALA A 184 0.67 27.75 5.55
CA ALA A 184 0.88 28.80 4.58
C ALA A 184 1.27 28.27 3.18
N GLN A 185 2.12 27.21 3.13
CA GLN A 185 2.46 26.57 1.86
C GLN A 185 1.26 25.81 1.26
N ALA A 186 0.44 25.15 2.08
CA ALA A 186 -0.75 24.44 1.63
C ALA A 186 -1.76 25.42 1.04
N ASP A 187 -1.99 26.57 1.65
CA ASP A 187 -2.86 27.64 1.15
C ASP A 187 -2.38 28.15 -0.22
N THR A 188 -1.08 28.39 -0.37
CA THR A 188 -0.48 28.80 -1.66
C THR A 188 -0.69 27.75 -2.76
N VAL A 189 -0.56 26.46 -2.42
CA VAL A 189 -0.79 25.36 -3.38
C VAL A 189 -2.28 25.27 -3.73
N LEU A 190 -3.16 25.43 -2.73
CA LEU A 190 -4.61 25.41 -2.92
C LEU A 190 -5.09 26.56 -3.82
N GLU A 191 -4.56 27.76 -3.64
CA GLU A 191 -4.87 28.92 -4.51
C GLU A 191 -4.48 28.68 -5.97
N ARG A 192 -3.34 27.99 -6.21
CA ARG A 192 -2.83 27.73 -7.55
C ARG A 192 -3.51 26.56 -8.24
N HIS A 193 -3.84 25.51 -7.51
CA HIS A 193 -4.23 24.21 -8.06
C HIS A 193 -5.56 23.68 -7.53
N GLY A 194 -6.16 24.35 -6.54
CA GLY A 194 -7.49 24.01 -6.04
C GLY A 194 -8.56 24.28 -7.09
N SER A 195 -9.55 23.39 -7.21
CA SER A 195 -10.74 23.69 -7.98
C SER A 195 -11.45 24.89 -7.32
N ARG A 196 -11.64 25.94 -8.08
CA ARG A 196 -12.53 27.05 -7.67
C ARG A 196 -13.94 26.48 -7.59
N ALA A 197 -14.50 26.39 -6.39
CA ALA A 197 -15.89 26.06 -6.16
C ALA A 197 -16.79 27.17 -6.70
#